data_deb914436c76687eba4975ace7aec3ff
#
_entry.id   deb914436c76687eba4975ace7aec3ff
#
_cell.length_a   1.000
_cell.length_b   1.000
_cell.length_c   1.000
_cell.angle_alpha   90.00
_cell.angle_beta   90.00
_cell.angle_gamma   90.00
#
_symmetry.space_group_name_H-M   'P 1'
#
loop_
_entity.id
_entity.type
_entity.pdbx_description
1 polymer ?
#
loop_
_entity_poly.entity_id
_entity_poly.type
_entity_poly.pdbx_seq_one_letter_code
_entity_poly.pdbx_strand_id
1 'polypeptide(L)'
;MKRLLPLLALLLTLCACAGEDAAETAAPAPADYVGADQAAQAVLDSQEDAAGLTAMEGEARTDYLTDICGVEEGLWTEAAVYAASGVDAREVIVLRLAQADYAGTVAEALEAHRQARLGDFFGYAPEQAALLEEARVVTAEGYAALLAC
;
A
#
# COMPACT_ATOMS: atom_id res chain seq x y z
N MET A 1 10.10 40.79 -65.53
CA MET A 1 9.78 39.61 -66.30
C MET A 1 9.42 38.47 -65.41
N LYS A 2 8.23 37.92 -65.62
CA LYS A 2 7.78 36.55 -65.35
C LYS A 2 7.76 36.14 -63.91
N ARG A 3 6.56 36.13 -63.28
CA ARG A 3 5.59 35.04 -63.23
C ARG A 3 6.13 33.90 -62.33
N LEU A 4 5.50 33.46 -61.32
CA LEU A 4 4.19 32.84 -61.23
C LEU A 4 3.70 32.76 -59.78
N LEU A 5 2.49 33.13 -59.57
CA LEU A 5 1.51 32.66 -58.62
C LEU A 5 1.26 31.14 -58.83
N PRO A 6 0.40 30.59 -58.05
CA PRO A 6 0.22 30.24 -56.65
C PRO A 6 -0.03 28.75 -56.50
N LEU A 7 -0.02 28.23 -55.36
CA LEU A 7 -0.87 27.08 -55.06
C LEU A 7 -1.38 27.14 -53.63
N LEU A 8 -2.55 27.70 -53.55
CA LEU A 8 -3.46 27.60 -52.45
C LEU A 8 -3.85 26.13 -52.31
N ALA A 9 -3.25 25.45 -51.36
CA ALA A 9 -3.72 24.14 -50.94
C ALA A 9 -4.62 24.34 -49.73
N LEU A 10 -5.90 24.32 -50.03
CA LEU A 10 -6.99 24.22 -49.11
C LEU A 10 -6.92 22.87 -48.38
N LEU A 11 -6.40 22.81 -47.17
CA LEU A 11 -6.53 21.65 -46.32
C LEU A 11 -7.81 21.79 -45.51
N LEU A 12 -8.79 21.06 -45.95
CA LEU A 12 -9.98 20.78 -45.12
C LEU A 12 -9.54 20.05 -43.86
N THR A 13 -9.62 20.71 -42.75
CA THR A 13 -9.60 20.07 -41.43
C THR A 13 -10.92 19.36 -41.23
N LEU A 14 -10.94 18.05 -41.43
CA LEU A 14 -11.98 17.21 -40.89
C LEU A 14 -11.83 17.21 -39.37
N CYS A 15 -12.75 17.87 -38.71
CA CYS A 15 -12.99 17.71 -37.30
C CYS A 15 -13.70 16.36 -37.08
N ALA A 16 -12.93 15.31 -36.91
CA ALA A 16 -13.43 14.04 -36.42
C ALA A 16 -13.51 14.12 -34.89
N CYS A 17 -14.70 14.37 -34.37
CA CYS A 17 -15.01 14.03 -32.98
C CYS A 17 -15.01 12.52 -32.86
N ALA A 18 -13.88 11.94 -32.58
CA ALA A 18 -13.78 10.61 -32.01
C ALA A 18 -13.86 10.77 -30.50
N GLY A 19 -14.90 10.18 -29.90
CA GLY A 19 -15.00 10.04 -28.45
C GLY A 19 -13.79 9.26 -27.97
N GLU A 20 -12.98 9.91 -27.17
CA GLU A 20 -11.93 9.24 -26.43
C GLU A 20 -12.59 8.57 -25.24
N ASP A 21 -12.86 7.28 -25.40
CA ASP A 21 -12.82 6.40 -24.25
C ASP A 21 -11.42 6.55 -23.68
N ALA A 22 -11.32 7.29 -22.58
CA ALA A 22 -10.13 7.30 -21.75
C ALA A 22 -10.01 5.90 -21.14
N ALA A 23 -9.44 4.98 -21.89
CA ALA A 23 -8.80 3.83 -21.31
C ALA A 23 -7.67 4.40 -20.45
N GLU A 24 -7.92 4.48 -19.14
CA GLU A 24 -6.91 4.73 -18.12
C GLU A 24 -5.81 3.67 -18.35
N THR A 25 -4.81 4.06 -19.09
CA THR A 25 -3.63 3.25 -19.30
C THR A 25 -2.90 3.26 -17.95
N ALA A 26 -3.15 2.24 -17.15
CA ALA A 26 -2.34 1.98 -15.99
C ALA A 26 -0.88 2.03 -16.43
N ALA A 27 -0.10 2.92 -15.82
CA ALA A 27 1.32 3.02 -16.10
C ALA A 27 1.94 1.62 -15.94
N PRO A 28 2.82 1.19 -16.85
CA PRO A 28 3.47 -0.11 -16.70
C PRO A 28 4.17 -0.14 -15.35
N ALA A 29 3.91 -1.21 -14.59
CA ALA A 29 4.60 -1.43 -13.32
C ALA A 29 6.10 -1.40 -13.60
N PRO A 30 6.91 -0.72 -12.76
CA PRO A 30 8.35 -0.74 -12.90
C PRO A 30 8.88 -2.17 -12.92
N ALA A 31 10.01 -2.41 -13.61
CA ALA A 31 10.58 -3.75 -13.82
C ALA A 31 10.91 -4.49 -12.51
N ASP A 32 11.00 -3.77 -11.39
CA ASP A 32 11.29 -4.29 -10.05
C ASP A 32 10.05 -4.28 -9.14
N TYR A 33 8.86 -4.43 -9.73
CA TYR A 33 7.62 -4.47 -8.97
C TYR A 33 7.52 -5.71 -8.10
N VAL A 34 7.42 -5.51 -6.80
CA VAL A 34 7.18 -6.56 -5.81
C VAL A 34 5.77 -6.38 -5.25
N GLY A 35 4.92 -7.40 -5.33
CA GLY A 35 3.58 -7.37 -4.73
C GLY A 35 3.63 -7.27 -3.20
N ALA A 36 2.57 -6.74 -2.57
CA ALA A 36 2.51 -6.62 -1.12
C ALA A 36 2.67 -7.98 -0.41
N ASP A 37 2.05 -9.03 -0.96
CA ASP A 37 2.20 -10.40 -0.41
C ASP A 37 3.64 -10.92 -0.52
N GLN A 38 4.31 -10.68 -1.64
CA GLN A 38 5.70 -11.09 -1.83
C GLN A 38 6.64 -10.33 -0.89
N ALA A 39 6.40 -9.03 -0.69
CA ALA A 39 7.18 -8.22 0.24
C ALA A 39 6.96 -8.68 1.69
N ALA A 40 5.71 -8.95 2.09
CA ALA A 40 5.39 -9.49 3.40
C ALA A 40 6.03 -10.85 3.63
N GLN A 41 5.97 -11.75 2.64
CA GLN A 41 6.59 -13.08 2.73
C GLN A 41 8.11 -12.97 2.92
N ALA A 42 8.78 -12.04 2.21
CA ALA A 42 10.22 -11.82 2.38
C ALA A 42 10.57 -11.33 3.80
N VAL A 43 9.70 -10.52 4.41
CA VAL A 43 9.83 -10.12 5.82
C VAL A 43 9.68 -11.35 6.72
N LEU A 44 8.61 -12.13 6.55
CA LEU A 44 8.36 -13.33 7.37
C LEU A 44 9.50 -14.34 7.28
N ASP A 45 10.03 -14.58 6.09
CA ASP A 45 11.14 -15.50 5.86
C ASP A 45 12.46 -15.02 6.51
N SER A 46 12.57 -13.71 6.78
CA SER A 46 13.75 -13.13 7.45
C SER A 46 13.65 -13.15 8.98
N GLN A 47 12.47 -13.45 9.53
CA GLN A 47 12.20 -13.43 10.98
C GLN A 47 12.11 -14.87 11.52
N GLU A 48 12.91 -15.18 12.52
CA GLU A 48 12.88 -16.50 13.18
C GLU A 48 11.56 -16.74 13.93
N ASP A 49 10.92 -15.66 14.39
CA ASP A 49 9.70 -15.71 15.20
C ASP A 49 8.40 -15.53 14.39
N ALA A 50 8.46 -15.57 13.06
CA ALA A 50 7.27 -15.44 12.22
C ALA A 50 6.32 -16.66 12.27
N ALA A 51 6.74 -17.74 12.89
CA ALA A 51 5.91 -18.94 13.01
C ALA A 51 4.62 -18.66 13.79
N GLY A 52 3.47 -19.08 13.24
CA GLY A 52 2.15 -18.90 13.87
C GLY A 52 1.41 -17.61 13.43
N LEU A 53 1.99 -16.77 12.60
CA LEU A 53 1.27 -15.70 11.93
C LEU A 53 0.37 -16.29 10.85
N THR A 54 -0.86 -15.80 10.77
CA THR A 54 -1.86 -16.24 9.80
C THR A 54 -2.25 -15.08 8.90
N ALA A 55 -2.28 -15.34 7.59
CA ALA A 55 -2.73 -14.35 6.61
C ALA A 55 -4.22 -14.01 6.82
N MET A 56 -4.54 -12.73 6.77
CA MET A 56 -5.92 -12.25 6.62
C MET A 56 -6.21 -12.04 5.14
N GLU A 57 -7.38 -12.48 4.68
CA GLU A 57 -7.75 -12.41 3.27
C GLU A 57 -9.13 -11.79 3.08
N GLY A 58 -9.38 -11.32 1.86
CA GLY A 58 -10.68 -10.80 1.44
C GLY A 58 -11.20 -9.66 2.29
N GLU A 59 -12.49 -9.69 2.59
CA GLU A 59 -13.20 -8.67 3.37
C GLU A 59 -12.61 -8.50 4.78
N ALA A 60 -12.25 -9.60 5.45
CA ALA A 60 -11.67 -9.54 6.79
C ALA A 60 -10.36 -8.72 6.85
N ARG A 61 -9.55 -8.80 5.80
CA ARG A 61 -8.34 -7.96 5.68
C ARG A 61 -8.71 -6.49 5.48
N THR A 62 -9.68 -6.20 4.62
CA THR A 62 -10.14 -4.83 4.37
C THR A 62 -10.72 -4.21 5.64
N ASP A 63 -11.64 -4.90 6.31
CA ASP A 63 -12.23 -4.45 7.57
C ASP A 63 -11.16 -4.22 8.65
N TYR A 64 -10.17 -5.11 8.74
CA TYR A 64 -9.07 -4.95 9.67
C TYR A 64 -8.27 -3.67 9.40
N LEU A 65 -7.95 -3.39 8.15
CA LEU A 65 -7.20 -2.20 7.77
C LEU A 65 -8.01 -0.92 8.00
N THR A 66 -9.32 -0.93 7.67
CA THR A 66 -10.14 0.27 7.77
C THR A 66 -10.63 0.51 9.20
N ASP A 67 -11.19 -0.50 9.86
CA ASP A 67 -11.88 -0.33 11.14
C ASP A 67 -10.91 -0.43 12.33
N ILE A 68 -9.84 -1.21 12.19
CA ILE A 68 -8.91 -1.46 13.30
C ILE A 68 -7.62 -0.65 13.14
N CYS A 69 -7.02 -0.64 11.94
CA CYS A 69 -5.78 0.11 11.70
C CYS A 69 -6.04 1.57 11.31
N GLY A 70 -7.28 1.94 10.93
CA GLY A 70 -7.62 3.29 10.51
C GLY A 70 -7.03 3.69 9.15
N VAL A 71 -6.69 2.73 8.31
CA VAL A 71 -6.19 2.97 6.95
C VAL A 71 -7.35 2.92 5.97
N GLU A 72 -7.78 4.08 5.49
CA GLU A 72 -8.93 4.19 4.59
C GLU A 72 -8.72 3.45 3.26
N GLU A 73 -9.80 2.88 2.72
CA GLU A 73 -9.81 2.35 1.37
C GLU A 73 -9.44 3.44 0.35
N GLY A 74 -8.72 3.03 -0.70
CA GLY A 74 -8.24 3.95 -1.74
C GLY A 74 -6.87 4.58 -1.44
N LEU A 75 -6.34 4.48 -0.21
CA LEU A 75 -4.95 4.86 0.09
C LEU A 75 -3.95 3.79 -0.37
N TRP A 76 -4.40 2.59 -0.59
CA TRP A 76 -3.60 1.43 -1.00
C TRP A 76 -4.23 0.67 -2.17
N THR A 77 -3.42 -0.03 -2.94
CA THR A 77 -3.84 -0.88 -4.08
C THR A 77 -3.67 -2.36 -3.80
N GLU A 78 -2.70 -2.70 -2.94
CA GLU A 78 -2.45 -4.07 -2.51
C GLU A 78 -2.14 -4.06 -1.02
N ALA A 79 -2.53 -5.12 -0.34
CA ALA A 79 -2.30 -5.28 1.08
C ALA A 79 -1.99 -6.74 1.41
N ALA A 80 -1.02 -6.94 2.29
CA ALA A 80 -0.78 -8.19 2.97
C ALA A 80 -0.83 -7.94 4.47
N VAL A 81 -1.60 -8.74 5.19
CA VAL A 81 -1.75 -8.67 6.65
C VAL A 81 -1.57 -10.07 7.21
N TYR A 82 -0.59 -10.22 8.06
CA TYR A 82 -0.32 -11.43 8.81
C TYR A 82 -0.36 -11.10 10.29
N ALA A 83 -1.18 -11.79 11.05
CA ALA A 83 -1.30 -11.54 12.47
C ALA A 83 -1.36 -12.85 13.26
N ALA A 84 -0.85 -12.80 14.48
CA ALA A 84 -1.04 -13.87 15.44
C ALA A 84 -2.43 -13.81 16.05
N SER A 85 -2.86 -14.89 16.67
CA SER A 85 -4.15 -14.97 17.36
C SER A 85 -4.00 -14.90 18.87
N GLY A 86 -5.07 -14.50 19.55
CA GLY A 86 -5.14 -14.48 21.02
C GLY A 86 -4.36 -13.32 21.63
N VAL A 87 -3.48 -13.64 22.58
CA VAL A 87 -2.71 -12.63 23.35
C VAL A 87 -1.33 -12.36 22.76
N ASP A 88 -1.13 -12.70 21.51
CA ASP A 88 0.13 -12.50 20.79
C ASP A 88 0.05 -11.20 19.98
N ALA A 89 0.99 -10.29 20.21
CA ALA A 89 1.00 -8.98 19.56
C ALA A 89 1.70 -8.97 18.19
N ARG A 90 2.28 -10.11 17.75
CA ARG A 90 3.00 -10.18 16.50
C ARG A 90 2.10 -9.93 15.29
N GLU A 91 2.59 -9.08 14.39
CA GLU A 91 1.85 -8.63 13.23
C GLU A 91 2.79 -8.09 12.14
N VAL A 92 2.49 -8.42 10.92
CA VAL A 92 3.15 -7.85 9.73
C VAL A 92 2.07 -7.32 8.80
N ILE A 93 2.08 -6.02 8.57
CA ILE A 93 1.23 -5.36 7.58
C ILE A 93 2.14 -4.76 6.51
N VAL A 94 1.87 -5.07 5.25
CA VAL A 94 2.54 -4.45 4.11
C VAL A 94 1.47 -3.92 3.15
N LEU A 95 1.54 -2.63 2.87
CA LEU A 95 0.62 -1.93 1.98
C LEU A 95 1.38 -1.36 0.80
N ARG A 96 0.89 -1.61 -0.40
CA ARG A 96 1.29 -0.85 -1.56
C ARG A 96 0.38 0.36 -1.68
N LEU A 97 0.95 1.54 -1.70
CA LEU A 97 0.22 2.79 -1.74
C LEU A 97 -0.35 3.06 -3.12
N ALA A 98 -1.56 3.59 -3.18
CA ALA A 98 -2.18 4.02 -4.44
C ALA A 98 -1.44 5.23 -5.04
N GLN A 99 -0.87 6.09 -4.19
CA GLN A 99 -0.03 7.21 -4.55
C GLN A 99 1.09 7.38 -3.53
N ALA A 100 2.28 7.78 -3.98
CA ALA A 100 3.43 7.97 -3.10
C ALA A 100 3.18 9.01 -1.99
N ASP A 101 2.38 10.01 -2.28
CA ASP A 101 2.03 11.09 -1.35
C ASP A 101 1.19 10.62 -0.15
N TYR A 102 0.59 9.42 -0.23
CA TYR A 102 -0.16 8.83 0.88
C TYR A 102 0.71 8.21 1.96
N ALA A 103 2.03 8.12 1.74
CA ALA A 103 2.95 7.48 2.65
C ALA A 103 2.88 8.04 4.09
N GLY A 104 2.81 9.36 4.23
CA GLY A 104 2.68 10.00 5.55
C GLY A 104 1.39 9.64 6.26
N THR A 105 0.25 9.76 5.56
CA THR A 105 -1.08 9.46 6.12
C THR A 105 -1.20 8.00 6.55
N VAL A 106 -0.72 7.08 5.71
CA VAL A 106 -0.77 5.64 6.03
C VAL A 106 0.18 5.30 7.17
N ALA A 107 1.38 5.88 7.19
CA ALA A 107 2.31 5.67 8.29
C ALA A 107 1.78 6.18 9.64
N GLU A 108 1.11 7.33 9.66
CA GLU A 108 0.46 7.87 10.86
C GLU A 108 -0.64 6.94 11.37
N ALA A 109 -1.47 6.39 10.48
CA ALA A 109 -2.51 5.43 10.84
C ALA A 109 -1.92 4.14 11.43
N LEU A 110 -0.91 3.57 10.78
CA LEU A 110 -0.22 2.37 11.28
C LEU A 110 0.48 2.61 12.61
N GLU A 111 1.07 3.78 12.81
CA GLU A 111 1.69 4.14 14.09
C GLU A 111 0.63 4.33 15.19
N ALA A 112 -0.51 4.94 14.89
CA ALA A 112 -1.62 5.05 15.83
C ALA A 112 -2.15 3.67 16.23
N HIS A 113 -2.30 2.76 15.27
CA HIS A 113 -2.66 1.37 15.52
C HIS A 113 -1.64 0.67 16.44
N ARG A 114 -0.35 0.77 16.14
CA ARG A 114 0.73 0.23 16.98
C ARG A 114 0.65 0.74 18.41
N GLN A 115 0.45 2.05 18.59
CA GLN A 115 0.35 2.68 19.91
C GLN A 115 -0.92 2.24 20.67
N ALA A 116 -2.04 2.08 19.99
CA ALA A 116 -3.27 1.57 20.60
C ALA A 116 -3.06 0.14 21.13
N ARG A 117 -2.47 -0.73 20.32
CA ARG A 117 -2.14 -2.10 20.74
C ARG A 117 -1.13 -2.15 21.88
N LEU A 118 -0.11 -1.27 21.85
CA LEU A 118 0.82 -1.15 22.98
C LEU A 118 0.07 -0.82 24.28
N GLY A 119 -0.89 0.10 24.21
CA GLY A 119 -1.75 0.45 25.36
C GLY A 119 -2.56 -0.74 25.87
N ASP A 120 -3.09 -1.58 24.99
CA ASP A 120 -3.87 -2.77 25.34
C ASP A 120 -3.04 -3.82 26.10
N PHE A 121 -1.77 -3.98 25.72
CA PHE A 121 -0.88 -4.95 26.36
C PHE A 121 -0.14 -4.38 27.60
N PHE A 122 -0.13 -3.06 27.78
CA PHE A 122 0.58 -2.42 28.86
C PHE A 122 0.06 -2.86 30.24
N GLY A 123 0.96 -3.39 31.05
CA GLY A 123 0.62 -3.89 32.41
C GLY A 123 -0.09 -5.24 32.48
N TYR A 124 -0.48 -5.78 31.32
CA TYR A 124 -1.14 -7.08 31.19
C TYR A 124 -0.21 -8.16 30.64
N ALA A 125 0.50 -7.87 29.56
CA ALA A 125 1.44 -8.78 28.92
C ALA A 125 2.74 -8.02 28.55
N PRO A 126 3.66 -7.85 29.50
CA PRO A 126 4.83 -6.98 29.34
C PRO A 126 5.75 -7.41 28.19
N GLU A 127 5.84 -8.70 27.88
CA GLU A 127 6.63 -9.21 26.75
C GLU A 127 6.03 -8.76 25.40
N GLN A 128 4.70 -8.75 25.29
CA GLN A 128 3.99 -8.29 24.11
C GLN A 128 4.06 -6.76 23.97
N ALA A 129 4.00 -6.04 25.08
CA ALA A 129 4.23 -4.60 25.10
C ALA A 129 5.65 -4.25 24.63
N ALA A 130 6.67 -4.95 25.11
CA ALA A 130 8.06 -4.75 24.70
C ALA A 130 8.25 -5.01 23.19
N LEU A 131 7.61 -6.06 22.64
CA LEU A 131 7.62 -6.32 21.20
C LEU A 131 7.02 -5.14 20.41
N LEU A 132 5.89 -4.60 20.86
CA LEU A 132 5.26 -3.45 20.20
C LEU A 132 6.04 -2.14 20.39
N GLU A 133 6.83 -1.98 21.44
CA GLU A 133 7.77 -0.86 21.60
C GLU A 133 8.91 -0.93 20.56
N GLU A 134 9.37 -2.14 20.23
CA GLU A 134 10.41 -2.39 19.24
C GLU A 134 9.87 -2.41 17.80
N ALA A 135 8.56 -2.62 17.63
CA ALA A 135 7.90 -2.65 16.34
C ALA A 135 8.09 -1.34 15.57
N ARG A 136 8.16 -1.43 14.25
CA ARG A 136 8.49 -0.31 13.37
C ARG A 136 7.45 -0.10 12.28
N VAL A 137 7.10 1.16 12.08
CA VAL A 137 6.43 1.61 10.88
C VAL A 137 7.48 2.16 9.92
N VAL A 138 7.50 1.65 8.70
CA VAL A 138 8.45 2.04 7.66
C VAL A 138 7.73 2.40 6.37
N THR A 139 8.29 3.34 5.62
CA THR A 139 7.81 3.70 4.27
C THR A 139 8.97 3.70 3.29
N ALA A 140 8.79 3.14 2.12
CA ALA A 140 9.78 3.14 1.05
C ALA A 140 9.12 2.89 -0.30
N GLU A 141 9.50 3.68 -1.32
CA GLU A 141 9.20 3.41 -2.75
C GLU A 141 7.74 3.03 -3.05
N GLY A 142 6.78 3.72 -2.45
CA GLY A 142 5.36 3.46 -2.66
C GLY A 142 4.78 2.34 -1.79
N TYR A 143 5.49 1.96 -0.73
CA TYR A 143 5.02 1.05 0.29
C TYR A 143 4.97 1.71 1.67
N ALA A 144 4.08 1.20 2.50
CA ALA A 144 4.10 1.42 3.94
C ALA A 144 3.94 0.08 4.65
N ALA A 145 4.66 -0.12 5.75
CA ALA A 145 4.59 -1.37 6.50
C ALA A 145 4.66 -1.14 8.00
N LEU A 146 3.96 -1.99 8.75
CA LEU A 146 4.12 -2.18 10.19
C LEU A 146 4.74 -3.57 10.41
N LEU A 147 5.84 -3.60 11.14
CA LEU A 147 6.60 -4.81 11.44
C LEU A 147 6.68 -4.98 12.96
N ALA A 148 5.90 -5.88 13.50
CA ALA A 148 5.86 -6.28 14.92
C ALA A 148 6.14 -7.78 15.03
N CYS A 149 7.40 -8.17 14.85
CA CYS A 149 7.87 -9.56 14.91
C CYS A 149 9.34 -9.64 15.28
#